data_2152df0eb8a648a15d5eee78cb0511fc
#
_entry.id   2152df0eb8a648a15d5eee78cb0511fc
#
_cell.length_a   1.000
_cell.length_b   1.000
_cell.length_c   1.000
_cell.angle_alpha   90.00
_cell.angle_beta   90.00
_cell.angle_gamma   90.00
#
_symmetry.space_group_name_H-M   'P 1'
#
loop_
_entity.id
_entity.type
_entity.pdbx_description
1 polymer ?
#
loop_
_entity_poly.entity_id
_entity_poly.type
_entity_poly.pdbx_seq_one_letter_code
_entity_poly.pdbx_strand_id
1 'polypeptide(L)'
;MASGNRDTPNYLNLVGVNIEKVGYGKMVVGLRNALSDKVTLADDAEHVVFALRPNLIKGWQRTQVPHLLTMWETNWLPPEFSDYLQNFSKVIVPSLHNWELFSQFHDDVHMIPLGVDRTMWYPSEDKPDGKFRIMCGGSEWYRKGMDVVLEVFNKLQLPDAELHIKIVPPHLFAPKDLEYPNVVVHRDWLTVEQERDLVRSMHGFISVSRGEGFGLMPLQAISAGIPTILSDAHGHREFSNLATHRIPTTSVPTAKGVWQDMGDWDEPDPEALAEAIKDLYNNRDKYRRQATMTAPQTAAFNWDTAADQILQIVKPSAKQIPLDWMPLEPTCEIQVSRRVQATIGGHHVKMVPGEMYTVVLNVRDTLRESGYLLEAV
;
A
#
# COMPACT_ATOMS: atom_id res chain seq x y z
N MET A 1 21.98 9.05 -39.37
CA MET A 1 20.51 9.17 -39.26
C MET A 1 19.93 7.76 -39.29
N ALA A 2 19.73 7.19 -38.15
CA ALA A 2 19.06 5.89 -38.04
C ALA A 2 17.57 6.20 -37.82
N SER A 3 16.74 5.93 -38.82
CA SER A 3 15.28 5.90 -38.70
C SER A 3 14.93 4.71 -37.79
N GLY A 4 14.80 4.94 -36.50
CA GLY A 4 14.20 3.99 -35.59
C GLY A 4 12.77 3.74 -36.05
N ASN A 5 12.48 2.47 -36.33
CA ASN A 5 11.16 1.98 -36.67
C ASN A 5 10.21 2.29 -35.50
N ARG A 6 9.32 3.28 -35.64
CA ARG A 6 8.42 3.77 -34.57
C ARG A 6 7.13 2.96 -34.44
N ASP A 7 6.97 1.86 -35.16
CA ASP A 7 5.68 1.19 -35.35
C ASP A 7 5.57 -0.19 -34.71
N THR A 8 6.59 -0.67 -33.97
CA THR A 8 6.43 -1.94 -33.26
C THR A 8 6.01 -1.64 -31.81
N PRO A 9 4.78 -2.03 -31.40
CA PRO A 9 4.36 -1.78 -30.03
C PRO A 9 5.24 -2.54 -29.05
N ASN A 10 5.68 -1.87 -27.97
CA ASN A 10 6.29 -2.53 -26.84
C ASN A 10 5.19 -3.08 -25.93
N TYR A 11 5.39 -4.27 -25.40
CA TYR A 11 4.45 -4.98 -24.54
C TYR A 11 4.97 -5.08 -23.11
N LEU A 12 4.07 -4.92 -22.15
CA LEU A 12 4.32 -5.13 -20.72
C LEU A 12 3.12 -5.85 -20.10
N ASN A 13 3.34 -6.81 -19.22
CA ASN A 13 2.30 -7.36 -18.36
C ASN A 13 2.35 -6.66 -16.99
N LEU A 14 1.22 -6.11 -16.53
CA LEU A 14 1.09 -5.53 -15.20
C LEU A 14 0.04 -6.31 -14.40
N VAL A 15 0.53 -7.12 -13.46
CA VAL A 15 -0.29 -7.97 -12.58
C VAL A 15 -0.42 -7.32 -11.21
N GLY A 16 -1.64 -7.16 -10.72
CA GLY A 16 -1.87 -6.58 -9.40
C GLY A 16 -3.34 -6.53 -9.01
N VAL A 17 -3.61 -6.05 -7.80
CA VAL A 17 -4.98 -5.91 -7.27
C VAL A 17 -5.68 -4.75 -7.97
N ASN A 18 -6.66 -5.05 -8.80
CA ASN A 18 -7.44 -4.03 -9.52
C ASN A 18 -8.65 -3.54 -8.69
N ILE A 19 -8.39 -3.06 -7.48
CA ILE A 19 -9.40 -2.52 -6.56
C ILE A 19 -8.91 -1.16 -6.06
N GLU A 20 -9.39 -0.06 -6.64
CA GLU A 20 -8.99 1.33 -6.29
C GLU A 20 -9.20 1.72 -4.82
N LYS A 21 -9.86 0.88 -4.05
CA LYS A 21 -10.26 1.16 -2.66
C LYS A 21 -9.20 0.81 -1.62
N VAL A 22 -8.11 0.14 -2.02
CA VAL A 22 -6.99 -0.24 -1.16
C VAL A 22 -5.67 0.29 -1.70
N GLY A 23 -4.66 0.47 -0.85
CA GLY A 23 -3.38 1.11 -1.21
C GLY A 23 -2.70 0.49 -2.44
N TYR A 24 -2.55 -0.83 -2.48
CA TYR A 24 -2.01 -1.54 -3.64
C TYR A 24 -2.89 -1.39 -4.89
N GLY A 25 -4.21 -1.40 -4.71
CA GLY A 25 -5.13 -1.20 -5.83
C GLY A 25 -5.04 0.20 -6.43
N LYS A 26 -4.96 1.24 -5.60
CA LYS A 26 -4.72 2.63 -6.05
C LYS A 26 -3.40 2.74 -6.83
N MET A 27 -2.34 2.07 -6.37
CA MET A 27 -1.06 1.99 -7.06
C MET A 27 -1.19 1.33 -8.43
N VAL A 28 -1.82 0.16 -8.51
CA VAL A 28 -2.00 -0.58 -9.77
C VAL A 28 -2.82 0.23 -10.78
N VAL A 29 -3.90 0.85 -10.35
CA VAL A 29 -4.75 1.66 -11.24
C VAL A 29 -4.00 2.91 -11.73
N GLY A 30 -3.33 3.64 -10.84
CA GLY A 30 -2.53 4.80 -11.22
C GLY A 30 -1.45 4.46 -12.25
N LEU A 31 -0.71 3.37 -12.02
CA LEU A 31 0.32 2.89 -12.95
C LEU A 31 -0.29 2.38 -14.27
N ARG A 32 -1.39 1.63 -14.22
CA ARG A 32 -2.07 1.11 -15.41
C ARG A 32 -2.49 2.25 -16.34
N ASN A 33 -3.10 3.27 -15.78
CA ASN A 33 -3.52 4.45 -16.55
C ASN A 33 -2.31 5.13 -17.21
N ALA A 34 -1.24 5.38 -16.45
CA ALA A 34 -0.04 6.03 -16.98
C ALA A 34 0.76 5.16 -17.98
N LEU A 35 0.74 3.84 -17.85
CA LEU A 35 1.42 2.91 -18.76
C LEU A 35 0.64 2.70 -20.05
N SER A 36 -0.70 2.75 -20.02
CA SER A 36 -1.56 2.48 -21.19
C SER A 36 -1.32 3.39 -22.39
N ASP A 37 -0.84 4.61 -22.13
CA ASP A 37 -0.49 5.58 -23.18
C ASP A 37 0.95 5.37 -23.74
N LYS A 38 1.74 4.49 -23.14
CA LYS A 38 3.17 4.32 -23.42
C LYS A 38 3.53 2.95 -23.98
N VAL A 39 2.81 1.90 -23.56
CA VAL A 39 3.01 0.50 -23.97
C VAL A 39 1.69 -0.22 -24.11
N THR A 40 1.67 -1.33 -24.85
CA THR A 40 0.53 -2.23 -24.88
C THR A 40 0.58 -3.16 -23.66
N LEU A 41 -0.43 -3.10 -22.80
CA LEU A 41 -0.55 -4.04 -21.68
C LEU A 41 -1.13 -5.37 -22.16
N ALA A 42 -0.37 -6.45 -22.03
CA ALA A 42 -0.73 -7.78 -22.55
C ALA A 42 -0.19 -8.90 -21.64
N ASP A 43 -0.98 -9.95 -21.43
CA ASP A 43 -0.63 -11.07 -20.55
C ASP A 43 0.55 -11.89 -21.10
N ASP A 44 0.72 -11.91 -22.42
CA ASP A 44 1.78 -12.61 -23.16
C ASP A 44 3.02 -11.76 -23.43
N ALA A 45 3.16 -10.61 -22.76
CA ALA A 45 4.38 -9.80 -22.81
C ALA A 45 5.56 -10.55 -22.18
N GLU A 46 6.76 -10.38 -22.76
CA GLU A 46 8.01 -11.00 -22.23
C GLU A 46 8.31 -10.55 -20.80
N HIS A 47 8.06 -9.28 -20.48
CA HIS A 47 8.29 -8.73 -19.16
C HIS A 47 6.98 -8.60 -18.38
N VAL A 48 6.97 -9.04 -17.12
CA VAL A 48 5.84 -8.92 -16.21
C VAL A 48 6.25 -8.17 -14.94
N VAL A 49 5.46 -7.16 -14.55
CA VAL A 49 5.60 -6.44 -13.28
C VAL A 49 4.47 -6.88 -12.34
N PHE A 50 4.84 -7.53 -11.25
CA PHE A 50 3.93 -7.88 -10.17
C PHE A 50 3.85 -6.73 -9.15
N ALA A 51 2.74 -6.03 -9.13
CA ALA A 51 2.46 -4.95 -8.19
C ALA A 51 1.66 -5.48 -6.99
N LEU A 52 2.30 -6.31 -6.17
CA LEU A 52 1.70 -7.09 -5.08
C LEU A 52 2.68 -7.29 -3.92
N ARG A 53 2.16 -7.71 -2.77
CA ARG A 53 3.00 -8.33 -1.73
C ARG A 53 3.52 -9.68 -2.23
N PRO A 54 4.77 -10.06 -1.95
CA PRO A 54 5.37 -11.30 -2.44
C PRO A 54 4.53 -12.56 -2.16
N ASN A 55 3.95 -12.67 -0.98
CA ASN A 55 3.12 -13.80 -0.57
C ASN A 55 1.79 -13.95 -1.31
N LEU A 56 1.42 -12.97 -2.13
CA LEU A 56 0.19 -13.03 -2.95
C LEU A 56 0.47 -13.47 -4.39
N ILE A 57 1.75 -13.61 -4.77
CA ILE A 57 2.18 -14.03 -6.10
C ILE A 57 2.19 -15.55 -6.12
N LYS A 58 1.35 -16.13 -6.99
CA LYS A 58 1.24 -17.60 -7.13
C LYS A 58 2.20 -18.19 -8.18
N GLY A 59 2.81 -17.34 -8.99
CA GLY A 59 3.71 -17.71 -10.06
C GLY A 59 3.55 -16.80 -11.28
N TRP A 60 4.21 -17.18 -12.36
CA TRP A 60 4.16 -16.47 -13.64
C TRP A 60 4.35 -17.44 -14.80
N GLN A 61 4.23 -16.95 -16.04
CA GLN A 61 4.52 -17.74 -17.23
C GLN A 61 6.01 -18.02 -17.30
N ARG A 62 6.39 -19.28 -17.54
CA ARG A 62 7.79 -19.77 -17.50
C ARG A 62 8.76 -18.96 -18.38
N THR A 63 8.26 -18.42 -19.47
CA THR A 63 9.04 -17.67 -20.46
C THR A 63 9.07 -16.16 -20.19
N GLN A 64 8.37 -15.67 -19.16
CA GLN A 64 8.40 -14.26 -18.76
C GLN A 64 9.61 -13.92 -17.90
N VAL A 65 10.03 -12.66 -17.96
CA VAL A 65 11.01 -12.06 -17.04
C VAL A 65 10.24 -11.33 -15.95
N PRO A 66 10.18 -11.87 -14.72
CA PRO A 66 9.41 -11.28 -13.64
C PRO A 66 10.14 -10.13 -12.96
N HIS A 67 9.42 -9.08 -12.66
CA HIS A 67 9.83 -7.95 -11.83
C HIS A 67 8.83 -7.74 -10.71
N LEU A 68 9.29 -7.29 -9.55
CA LEU A 68 8.44 -7.06 -8.39
C LEU A 68 8.34 -5.57 -8.08
N LEU A 69 7.12 -5.03 -7.99
CA LEU A 69 6.84 -3.73 -7.39
C LEU A 69 6.11 -3.97 -6.07
N THR A 70 6.77 -3.66 -4.96
CA THR A 70 6.25 -3.99 -3.64
C THR A 70 6.65 -2.96 -2.59
N MET A 71 6.11 -3.10 -1.38
CA MET A 71 6.45 -2.29 -0.22
C MET A 71 6.27 -3.11 1.06
N TRP A 72 6.94 -2.68 2.13
CA TRP A 72 6.88 -3.29 3.45
C TRP A 72 6.80 -2.20 4.52
N GLU A 73 6.16 -2.51 5.63
CA GLU A 73 5.77 -1.51 6.62
C GLU A 73 6.56 -1.60 7.95
N THR A 74 7.54 -2.51 8.05
CA THR A 74 8.44 -2.64 9.20
C THR A 74 9.90 -2.66 8.76
N ASN A 75 10.83 -2.68 9.69
CA ASN A 75 12.28 -2.74 9.40
C ASN A 75 12.83 -4.15 9.22
N TRP A 76 11.99 -5.17 9.23
CA TRP A 76 12.38 -6.58 9.10
C TRP A 76 11.51 -7.30 8.07
N LEU A 77 12.17 -8.08 7.21
CA LEU A 77 11.51 -8.89 6.20
C LEU A 77 11.57 -10.37 6.62
N PRO A 78 10.43 -11.09 6.64
CA PRO A 78 10.43 -12.52 6.94
C PRO A 78 11.36 -13.31 6.00
N PRO A 79 12.09 -14.32 6.49
CA PRO A 79 13.05 -15.11 5.69
C PRO A 79 12.43 -15.69 4.41
N GLU A 80 11.19 -16.17 4.47
CA GLU A 80 10.47 -16.70 3.33
C GLU A 80 10.24 -15.65 2.24
N PHE A 81 10.11 -14.37 2.59
CA PHE A 81 10.00 -13.29 1.61
C PHE A 81 11.34 -12.94 0.99
N SER A 82 12.42 -12.98 1.78
CA SER A 82 13.75 -12.73 1.25
C SER A 82 14.15 -13.78 0.21
N ASP A 83 13.80 -15.04 0.43
CA ASP A 83 14.05 -16.11 -0.51
C ASP A 83 13.26 -15.91 -1.83
N TYR A 84 12.02 -15.43 -1.73
CA TYR A 84 11.21 -15.13 -2.93
C TYR A 84 11.79 -14.01 -3.79
N LEU A 85 12.47 -13.03 -3.20
CA LEU A 85 13.04 -11.91 -3.95
C LEU A 85 14.04 -12.37 -5.02
N GLN A 86 14.76 -13.46 -4.78
CA GLN A 86 15.74 -14.01 -5.71
C GLN A 86 15.13 -14.50 -7.04
N ASN A 87 13.82 -14.70 -7.09
CA ASN A 87 13.12 -15.10 -8.30
C ASN A 87 12.83 -13.93 -9.25
N PHE A 88 12.97 -12.70 -8.81
CA PHE A 88 12.69 -11.51 -9.61
C PHE A 88 13.97 -10.95 -10.23
N SER A 89 13.87 -10.50 -11.47
CA SER A 89 14.98 -9.83 -12.15
C SER A 89 15.29 -8.47 -11.53
N LYS A 90 14.25 -7.79 -11.05
CA LYS A 90 14.36 -6.46 -10.39
C LYS A 90 13.29 -6.31 -9.34
N VAL A 91 13.63 -5.60 -8.27
CA VAL A 91 12.70 -5.19 -7.22
C VAL A 91 12.54 -3.68 -7.26
N ILE A 92 11.32 -3.21 -7.30
CA ILE A 92 10.95 -1.79 -7.34
C ILE A 92 10.19 -1.46 -6.06
N VAL A 93 10.59 -0.41 -5.38
CA VAL A 93 10.02 0.00 -4.10
C VAL A 93 9.75 1.50 -4.07
N PRO A 94 8.74 1.99 -3.31
CA PRO A 94 8.29 3.37 -3.43
C PRO A 94 9.02 4.37 -2.53
N SER A 95 9.88 3.94 -1.62
CA SER A 95 10.50 4.81 -0.62
C SER A 95 11.92 4.38 -0.26
N LEU A 96 12.69 5.32 0.29
CA LEU A 96 14.04 5.05 0.79
C LEU A 96 14.03 3.99 1.90
N HIS A 97 13.07 4.05 2.83
CA HIS A 97 12.89 3.02 3.85
C HIS A 97 12.79 1.61 3.25
N ASN A 98 11.98 1.45 2.21
CA ASN A 98 11.85 0.17 1.54
C ASN A 98 13.11 -0.17 0.72
N TRP A 99 13.75 0.81 0.11
CA TRP A 99 14.99 0.57 -0.62
C TRP A 99 16.09 0.05 0.31
N GLU A 100 16.29 0.68 1.46
CA GLU A 100 17.24 0.23 2.48
C GLU A 100 16.95 -1.18 2.99
N LEU A 101 15.68 -1.52 3.18
CA LEU A 101 15.27 -2.85 3.62
C LEU A 101 15.50 -3.91 2.54
N PHE A 102 14.98 -3.71 1.33
CA PHE A 102 15.02 -4.71 0.27
C PHE A 102 16.42 -4.89 -0.33
N SER A 103 17.27 -3.85 -0.32
CA SER A 103 18.67 -3.93 -0.79
C SER A 103 19.55 -4.84 0.09
N GLN A 104 19.09 -5.24 1.27
CA GLN A 104 19.78 -6.23 2.08
C GLN A 104 19.60 -7.66 1.54
N PHE A 105 18.60 -7.87 0.67
CA PHE A 105 18.19 -9.19 0.20
C PHE A 105 18.18 -9.34 -1.32
N HIS A 106 18.36 -8.25 -2.09
CA HIS A 106 18.35 -8.29 -3.54
C HIS A 106 19.29 -7.22 -4.12
N ASP A 107 20.11 -7.60 -5.11
CA ASP A 107 21.17 -6.74 -5.65
C ASP A 107 20.65 -5.64 -6.60
N ASP A 108 19.49 -5.85 -7.24
CA ASP A 108 18.92 -4.92 -8.24
C ASP A 108 17.59 -4.31 -7.74
N VAL A 109 17.70 -3.41 -6.76
CA VAL A 109 16.57 -2.72 -6.14
C VAL A 109 16.53 -1.26 -6.60
N HIS A 110 15.37 -0.83 -7.07
CA HIS A 110 15.13 0.53 -7.57
C HIS A 110 14.07 1.25 -6.75
N MET A 111 14.35 2.47 -6.34
CA MET A 111 13.38 3.33 -5.69
C MET A 111 12.63 4.18 -6.73
N ILE A 112 11.32 4.02 -6.79
CA ILE A 112 10.42 4.80 -7.65
C ILE A 112 9.23 5.27 -6.80
N PRO A 113 9.18 6.54 -6.40
CA PRO A 113 8.05 7.08 -5.64
C PRO A 113 6.73 6.94 -6.40
N LEU A 114 5.65 6.69 -5.67
CA LEU A 114 4.31 6.60 -6.24
C LEU A 114 3.76 7.98 -6.59
N GLY A 115 2.75 8.03 -7.46
CA GLY A 115 2.13 9.26 -7.92
C GLY A 115 0.84 9.62 -7.20
N VAL A 116 0.39 10.84 -7.41
CA VAL A 116 -0.95 11.33 -7.11
C VAL A 116 -1.59 11.91 -8.38
N ASP A 117 -2.84 11.58 -8.63
CA ASP A 117 -3.61 12.19 -9.72
C ASP A 117 -4.05 13.60 -9.31
N ARG A 118 -3.34 14.59 -9.81
CA ARG A 118 -3.60 16.00 -9.52
C ARG A 118 -4.79 16.58 -10.27
N THR A 119 -5.38 15.86 -11.20
CA THR A 119 -6.66 16.24 -11.84
C THR A 119 -7.84 15.89 -10.93
N MET A 120 -7.66 14.87 -10.11
CA MET A 120 -8.62 14.44 -9.09
C MET A 120 -8.36 15.14 -7.73
N TRP A 121 -7.11 15.14 -7.27
CA TRP A 121 -6.68 15.66 -5.97
C TRP A 121 -6.04 17.04 -6.11
N TYR A 122 -6.85 18.09 -6.17
CA TYR A 122 -6.44 19.49 -6.27
C TYR A 122 -7.13 20.33 -5.20
N PRO A 123 -6.57 21.49 -4.80
CA PRO A 123 -7.18 22.37 -3.81
C PRO A 123 -8.56 22.86 -4.28
N SER A 124 -9.53 22.85 -3.37
CA SER A 124 -10.84 23.45 -3.61
C SER A 124 -10.87 24.90 -3.10
N GLU A 125 -11.63 25.74 -3.78
CA GLU A 125 -11.95 27.10 -3.30
C GLU A 125 -12.91 27.06 -2.10
N ASP A 126 -13.73 26.00 -2.02
CA ASP A 126 -14.64 25.79 -0.91
C ASP A 126 -13.84 25.51 0.37
N LYS A 127 -14.13 26.29 1.39
CA LYS A 127 -13.56 26.11 2.72
C LYS A 127 -14.53 25.35 3.61
N PRO A 128 -14.03 24.39 4.41
CA PRO A 128 -14.89 23.81 5.43
C PRO A 128 -15.33 24.91 6.42
N ASP A 129 -16.62 24.95 6.71
CA ASP A 129 -17.23 25.84 7.69
C ASP A 129 -17.70 25.07 8.93
N GLY A 130 -18.18 25.81 9.94
CA GLY A 130 -18.72 25.25 11.17
C GLY A 130 -17.68 24.60 12.07
N LYS A 131 -17.98 23.39 12.55
CA LYS A 131 -17.10 22.65 13.47
C LYS A 131 -15.74 22.36 12.88
N PHE A 132 -14.73 22.36 13.74
CA PHE A 132 -13.39 21.90 13.35
C PHE A 132 -13.39 20.39 13.10
N ARG A 133 -13.15 19.98 11.88
CA ARG A 133 -13.14 18.57 11.46
C ARG A 133 -11.74 18.14 11.06
N ILE A 134 -11.24 17.08 11.69
CA ILE A 134 -9.99 16.41 11.30
C ILE A 134 -10.26 14.96 10.98
N MET A 135 -9.47 14.37 10.10
CA MET A 135 -9.68 13.02 9.62
C MET A 135 -8.41 12.18 9.71
N CYS A 136 -8.55 10.91 10.06
CA CYS A 136 -7.56 9.87 9.86
C CYS A 136 -8.20 8.63 9.23
N GLY A 137 -7.38 7.69 8.74
CA GLY A 137 -7.97 6.46 8.19
C GLY A 137 -6.99 5.45 7.65
N GLY A 138 -7.52 4.26 7.38
CA GLY A 138 -6.78 3.12 6.82
C GLY A 138 -7.48 1.79 7.07
N SER A 139 -6.86 0.68 6.65
CA SER A 139 -7.39 -0.68 6.82
C SER A 139 -6.90 -1.37 8.09
N GLU A 140 -5.78 -0.91 8.67
CA GLU A 140 -5.11 -1.54 9.81
C GLU A 140 -5.04 -0.58 10.98
N TRP A 141 -5.88 -0.79 11.98
CA TRP A 141 -6.12 0.10 13.09
C TRP A 141 -4.84 0.55 13.82
N TYR A 142 -4.04 -0.42 14.28
CA TYR A 142 -2.84 -0.13 15.07
C TYR A 142 -1.70 0.41 14.20
N ARG A 143 -1.42 -0.23 13.07
CA ARG A 143 -0.34 0.22 12.19
C ARG A 143 -0.55 1.66 11.72
N LYS A 144 -1.79 2.04 11.42
CA LYS A 144 -2.14 3.40 10.98
C LYS A 144 -2.20 4.44 12.11
N GLY A 145 -1.94 4.04 13.36
CA GLY A 145 -1.93 4.94 14.51
C GLY A 145 -3.30 5.55 14.84
N MET A 146 -4.41 4.95 14.34
CA MET A 146 -5.76 5.47 14.59
C MET A 146 -6.14 5.41 16.07
N ASP A 147 -5.60 4.45 16.81
CA ASP A 147 -5.71 4.33 18.27
C ASP A 147 -5.10 5.53 18.98
N VAL A 148 -3.91 5.96 18.57
CA VAL A 148 -3.22 7.15 19.14
C VAL A 148 -4.00 8.42 18.82
N VAL A 149 -4.44 8.57 17.55
CA VAL A 149 -5.24 9.75 17.16
C VAL A 149 -6.52 9.86 17.98
N LEU A 150 -7.24 8.75 18.14
CA LEU A 150 -8.48 8.71 18.93
C LEU A 150 -8.25 9.08 20.41
N GLU A 151 -7.21 8.49 21.01
CA GLU A 151 -6.86 8.74 22.40
C GLU A 151 -6.49 10.20 22.62
N VAL A 152 -5.60 10.75 21.79
CA VAL A 152 -5.16 12.15 21.87
C VAL A 152 -6.32 13.11 21.63
N PHE A 153 -7.14 12.87 20.60
CA PHE A 153 -8.30 13.72 20.32
C PHE A 153 -9.28 13.78 21.50
N ASN A 154 -9.58 12.61 22.10
CA ASN A 154 -10.48 12.56 23.26
C ASN A 154 -9.90 13.26 24.48
N LYS A 155 -8.59 13.20 24.73
CA LYS A 155 -7.94 13.93 25.84
C LYS A 155 -7.97 15.44 25.67
N LEU A 156 -7.94 15.91 24.42
CA LEU A 156 -7.89 17.35 24.13
C LEU A 156 -9.19 18.07 24.44
N GLN A 157 -10.36 17.42 24.41
CA GLN A 157 -11.66 17.99 24.70
C GLN A 157 -11.91 19.35 24.00
N LEU A 158 -11.52 19.43 22.72
CA LEU A 158 -11.64 20.63 21.91
C LEU A 158 -13.13 20.98 21.68
N PRO A 159 -13.58 22.19 21.98
CA PRO A 159 -14.95 22.61 21.74
C PRO A 159 -15.20 22.64 20.20
N ASP A 160 -16.43 22.30 19.81
CA ASP A 160 -16.86 22.32 18.40
C ASP A 160 -15.90 21.61 17.43
N ALA A 161 -15.27 20.51 17.89
CA ALA A 161 -14.40 19.69 17.08
C ALA A 161 -14.98 18.29 16.83
N GLU A 162 -14.71 17.73 15.67
CA GLU A 162 -15.07 16.35 15.28
C GLU A 162 -13.86 15.62 14.70
N LEU A 163 -13.68 14.36 15.13
CA LEU A 163 -12.74 13.42 14.52
C LEU A 163 -13.48 12.49 13.58
N HIS A 164 -13.11 12.51 12.31
CA HIS A 164 -13.61 11.58 11.31
C HIS A 164 -12.61 10.44 11.12
N ILE A 165 -13.06 9.20 11.31
CA ILE A 165 -12.23 8.00 11.14
C ILE A 165 -12.73 7.20 9.95
N LYS A 166 -11.94 7.15 8.88
CA LYS A 166 -12.23 6.33 7.70
C LYS A 166 -11.62 4.94 7.88
N ILE A 167 -12.45 3.95 8.13
CA ILE A 167 -12.04 2.56 8.27
C ILE A 167 -12.28 1.83 6.96
N VAL A 168 -11.18 1.49 6.28
CA VAL A 168 -11.24 0.77 5.00
C VAL A 168 -11.33 -0.74 5.27
N PRO A 169 -12.29 -1.48 4.67
CA PRO A 169 -12.31 -2.93 4.75
C PRO A 169 -10.97 -3.55 4.30
N PRO A 170 -10.52 -4.65 4.90
CA PRO A 170 -11.22 -5.59 5.80
C PRO A 170 -11.28 -5.21 7.29
N HIS A 171 -11.16 -3.96 7.71
CA HIS A 171 -11.33 -3.49 9.10
C HIS A 171 -10.39 -4.16 10.12
N LEU A 172 -9.17 -4.48 9.75
CA LEU A 172 -8.25 -5.26 10.58
C LEU A 172 -8.02 -4.58 11.93
N PHE A 173 -8.43 -5.28 12.99
CA PHE A 173 -8.30 -4.88 14.39
C PHE A 173 -8.99 -3.57 14.78
N ALA A 174 -9.84 -3.00 13.91
CA ALA A 174 -10.64 -1.84 14.29
C ALA A 174 -11.72 -2.22 15.30
N PRO A 175 -11.90 -1.46 16.39
CA PRO A 175 -12.99 -1.67 17.32
C PRO A 175 -14.35 -1.63 16.61
N LYS A 176 -15.26 -2.54 17.00
CA LYS A 176 -16.62 -2.56 16.47
C LYS A 176 -17.42 -1.36 16.94
N ASP A 177 -17.25 -1.03 18.21
CA ASP A 177 -18.01 -0.01 18.93
C ASP A 177 -17.09 1.22 19.17
N LEU A 178 -17.14 2.18 18.25
CA LEU A 178 -16.46 3.47 18.36
C LEU A 178 -17.49 4.57 18.57
N GLU A 179 -18.18 4.50 19.71
CA GLU A 179 -19.23 5.46 20.08
C GLU A 179 -18.67 6.53 21.00
N TYR A 180 -18.23 7.64 20.41
CA TYR A 180 -17.81 8.85 21.12
C TYR A 180 -18.59 10.05 20.57
N PRO A 181 -19.02 10.99 21.40
CA PRO A 181 -19.91 12.10 21.01
C PRO A 181 -19.42 12.95 19.83
N ASN A 182 -18.08 13.06 19.69
CA ASN A 182 -17.42 13.89 18.67
C ASN A 182 -16.61 13.07 17.66
N VAL A 183 -16.95 11.78 17.46
CA VAL A 183 -16.28 10.90 16.51
C VAL A 183 -17.28 10.40 15.48
N VAL A 184 -16.96 10.63 14.22
CA VAL A 184 -17.74 10.16 13.06
C VAL A 184 -16.97 9.05 12.36
N VAL A 185 -17.54 7.85 12.30
CA VAL A 185 -16.87 6.67 11.70
C VAL A 185 -17.45 6.37 10.34
N HIS A 186 -16.60 6.36 9.33
CA HIS A 186 -16.94 6.01 7.94
C HIS A 186 -16.48 4.59 7.64
N ARG A 187 -17.40 3.64 7.53
CA ARG A 187 -17.11 2.21 7.28
C ARG A 187 -17.44 1.75 5.85
N ASP A 188 -18.15 2.59 5.10
CA ASP A 188 -18.55 2.26 3.75
C ASP A 188 -17.41 2.35 2.75
N TRP A 189 -17.52 1.57 1.67
CA TRP A 189 -16.69 1.76 0.51
C TRP A 189 -17.08 3.08 -0.20
N LEU A 190 -16.15 4.01 -0.29
CA LEU A 190 -16.33 5.25 -1.04
C LEU A 190 -15.77 5.10 -2.47
N THR A 191 -16.36 5.81 -3.43
CA THR A 191 -15.70 6.06 -4.72
C THR A 191 -14.52 7.03 -4.51
N VAL A 192 -13.66 7.17 -5.50
CA VAL A 192 -12.52 8.10 -5.41
C VAL A 192 -13.02 9.54 -5.23
N GLU A 193 -14.10 9.92 -5.93
CA GLU A 193 -14.74 11.23 -5.81
C GLU A 193 -15.32 11.46 -4.41
N GLN A 194 -16.03 10.46 -3.87
CA GLN A 194 -16.59 10.55 -2.50
C GLN A 194 -15.47 10.65 -1.46
N GLU A 195 -14.38 9.91 -1.62
CA GLU A 195 -13.22 10.00 -0.71
C GLU A 195 -12.55 11.37 -0.82
N ARG A 196 -12.37 11.90 -2.04
CA ARG A 196 -11.88 13.25 -2.28
C ARG A 196 -12.75 14.31 -1.60
N ASP A 197 -14.05 14.23 -1.79
CA ASP A 197 -14.99 15.22 -1.26
C ASP A 197 -15.04 15.16 0.28
N LEU A 198 -14.96 13.94 0.85
CA LEU A 198 -14.81 13.75 2.29
C LEU A 198 -13.53 14.41 2.80
N VAL A 199 -12.37 14.13 2.18
CA VAL A 199 -11.10 14.75 2.58
C VAL A 199 -11.14 16.27 2.45
N ARG A 200 -11.71 16.82 1.38
CA ARG A 200 -11.83 18.26 1.16
C ARG A 200 -12.72 18.96 2.19
N SER A 201 -13.67 18.25 2.75
CA SER A 201 -14.56 18.78 3.80
C SER A 201 -13.87 18.90 5.17
N MET A 202 -12.60 18.48 5.29
CA MET A 202 -11.83 18.49 6.52
C MET A 202 -10.96 19.76 6.65
N HIS A 203 -10.73 20.17 7.89
CA HIS A 203 -9.76 21.21 8.25
C HIS A 203 -8.32 20.65 8.33
N GLY A 204 -8.19 19.33 8.55
CA GLY A 204 -6.90 18.65 8.59
C GLY A 204 -7.00 17.15 8.37
N PHE A 205 -5.90 16.57 7.90
CA PHE A 205 -5.73 15.13 7.73
C PHE A 205 -4.56 14.64 8.60
N ILE A 206 -4.77 13.56 9.35
CA ILE A 206 -3.76 12.99 10.25
C ILE A 206 -3.37 11.60 9.78
N SER A 207 -2.08 11.37 9.58
CA SER A 207 -1.51 10.05 9.28
C SER A 207 -0.27 9.81 10.13
N VAL A 208 -0.47 9.38 11.36
CA VAL A 208 0.62 9.05 12.29
C VAL A 208 0.85 7.54 12.30
N SER A 209 1.06 7.00 11.11
CA SER A 209 1.30 5.56 10.92
C SER A 209 2.59 5.13 11.61
N ARG A 210 2.52 3.97 12.29
CA ARG A 210 3.69 3.30 12.88
C ARG A 210 4.57 2.64 11.83
N GLY A 211 3.98 2.29 10.69
CA GLY A 211 4.68 1.71 9.55
C GLY A 211 3.95 2.02 8.25
N GLU A 212 4.67 2.48 7.23
CA GLU A 212 4.10 2.88 5.96
C GLU A 212 5.07 2.66 4.81
N GLY A 213 4.64 1.92 3.78
CA GLY A 213 5.45 1.72 2.60
C GLY A 213 5.65 3.01 1.77
N PHE A 214 4.60 3.86 1.69
CA PHE A 214 4.67 5.16 1.02
C PHE A 214 3.73 6.20 1.63
N GLY A 215 2.39 5.98 1.59
CA GLY A 215 1.41 6.90 2.15
C GLY A 215 0.59 7.65 1.11
N LEU A 216 -0.14 6.95 0.24
CA LEU A 216 -0.95 7.60 -0.80
C LEU A 216 -2.06 8.51 -0.23
N MET A 217 -2.76 8.11 0.84
CA MET A 217 -3.83 8.93 1.39
C MET A 217 -3.35 10.30 1.91
N PRO A 218 -2.30 10.39 2.74
CA PRO A 218 -1.78 11.69 3.15
C PRO A 218 -1.21 12.50 1.99
N LEU A 219 -0.56 11.89 0.99
CA LEU A 219 -0.11 12.60 -0.21
C LEU A 219 -1.29 13.17 -1.00
N GLN A 220 -2.39 12.44 -1.12
CA GLN A 220 -3.65 12.90 -1.73
C GLN A 220 -4.22 14.10 -0.95
N ALA A 221 -4.21 14.05 0.38
CA ALA A 221 -4.66 15.16 1.22
C ALA A 221 -3.79 16.42 1.03
N ILE A 222 -2.46 16.28 0.98
CA ILE A 222 -1.54 17.39 0.68
C ILE A 222 -1.85 17.97 -0.71
N SER A 223 -2.01 17.11 -1.72
CA SER A 223 -2.34 17.53 -3.09
C SER A 223 -3.68 18.28 -3.17
N ALA A 224 -4.65 17.89 -2.33
CA ALA A 224 -5.94 18.58 -2.19
C ALA A 224 -5.87 19.88 -1.38
N GLY A 225 -4.67 20.30 -0.94
CA GLY A 225 -4.47 21.52 -0.15
C GLY A 225 -5.03 21.43 1.28
N ILE A 226 -5.08 20.22 1.86
CA ILE A 226 -5.53 19.99 3.23
C ILE A 226 -4.32 20.04 4.16
N PRO A 227 -4.36 20.82 5.25
CA PRO A 227 -3.34 20.76 6.29
C PRO A 227 -3.14 19.34 6.79
N THR A 228 -1.90 18.85 6.80
CA THR A 228 -1.62 17.45 7.08
C THR A 228 -0.64 17.32 8.25
N ILE A 229 -0.93 16.41 9.18
CA ILE A 229 -0.08 16.02 10.31
C ILE A 229 0.42 14.60 10.04
N LEU A 230 1.74 14.42 9.90
CA LEU A 230 2.36 13.12 9.55
C LEU A 230 3.35 12.66 10.60
N SER A 231 3.45 11.34 10.83
CA SER A 231 4.66 10.76 11.44
C SER A 231 5.86 10.98 10.53
N ASP A 232 7.01 11.42 11.06
CA ASP A 232 8.25 11.65 10.29
C ASP A 232 9.06 10.37 10.18
N ALA A 233 8.45 9.35 9.60
CA ALA A 233 8.98 7.98 9.55
C ALA A 233 8.63 7.26 8.25
N HIS A 234 9.37 6.22 7.95
CA HIS A 234 9.13 5.30 6.83
C HIS A 234 8.84 6.01 5.49
N GLY A 235 7.90 5.51 4.73
CA GLY A 235 7.51 6.07 3.44
C GLY A 235 6.94 7.49 3.47
N HIS A 236 6.49 7.98 4.63
CA HIS A 236 6.09 9.38 4.77
C HIS A 236 7.26 10.36 4.57
N ARG A 237 8.51 9.96 4.87
CA ARG A 237 9.70 10.82 4.70
C ARG A 237 9.89 11.31 3.27
N GLU A 238 9.36 10.61 2.29
CA GLU A 238 9.45 11.01 0.88
C GLU A 238 8.79 12.38 0.61
N PHE A 239 7.78 12.73 1.40
CA PHE A 239 7.02 13.97 1.24
C PHE A 239 6.65 14.67 2.57
N SER A 240 7.23 14.25 3.69
CA SER A 240 6.94 14.84 5.01
C SER A 240 7.28 16.32 5.10
N ASN A 241 8.20 16.80 4.28
CA ASN A 241 8.54 18.23 4.14
C ASN A 241 7.38 19.08 3.58
N LEU A 242 6.37 18.46 2.96
CA LEU A 242 5.16 19.12 2.46
C LEU A 242 4.04 19.16 3.50
N ALA A 243 4.19 18.44 4.62
CA ALA A 243 3.21 18.40 5.68
C ALA A 243 3.18 19.71 6.49
N THR A 244 2.05 19.99 7.10
CA THR A 244 1.87 21.13 8.05
C THR A 244 2.64 20.89 9.33
N HIS A 245 2.53 19.67 9.88
CA HIS A 245 3.27 19.24 11.06
C HIS A 245 3.87 17.86 10.85
N ARG A 246 5.08 17.66 11.37
CA ARG A 246 5.76 16.37 11.43
C ARG A 246 5.86 15.92 12.87
N ILE A 247 5.39 14.71 13.14
CA ILE A 247 5.38 14.12 14.48
C ILE A 247 6.61 13.23 14.62
N PRO A 248 7.47 13.47 15.62
CA PRO A 248 8.59 12.59 15.90
C PRO A 248 8.09 11.21 16.32
N THR A 249 8.92 10.20 16.08
CA THR A 249 8.62 8.81 16.36
C THR A 249 9.75 8.15 17.15
N THR A 250 9.44 7.05 17.81
CA THR A 250 10.42 6.19 18.50
C THR A 250 10.25 4.77 18.00
N SER A 251 11.36 4.12 17.61
CA SER A 251 11.33 2.72 17.19
C SER A 251 10.94 1.81 18.36
N VAL A 252 9.97 0.94 18.14
CA VAL A 252 9.47 -0.03 19.10
C VAL A 252 9.16 -1.36 18.43
N PRO A 253 9.31 -2.51 19.11
CA PRO A 253 8.92 -3.80 18.56
C PRO A 253 7.43 -3.84 18.16
N THR A 254 7.14 -4.51 17.05
CA THR A 254 5.77 -4.73 16.60
C THR A 254 5.03 -5.67 17.56
N ALA A 255 4.11 -5.13 18.35
CA ALA A 255 3.44 -5.86 19.42
C ALA A 255 1.97 -6.19 19.14
N LYS A 256 1.41 -5.70 18.03
CA LYS A 256 -0.04 -5.78 17.76
C LYS A 256 -0.35 -6.00 16.29
N GLY A 257 -1.50 -6.62 16.05
CA GLY A 257 -2.05 -6.75 14.70
C GLY A 257 -1.39 -7.85 13.90
N VAL A 258 -1.47 -7.73 12.58
CA VAL A 258 -0.88 -8.68 11.61
C VAL A 258 0.65 -8.60 11.55
N TRP A 259 1.24 -7.59 12.16
CA TRP A 259 2.68 -7.30 12.18
C TRP A 259 3.34 -7.73 13.49
N GLN A 260 2.60 -8.35 14.40
CA GLN A 260 3.16 -8.80 15.67
C GLN A 260 4.40 -9.68 15.43
N ASP A 261 5.47 -9.36 16.15
CA ASP A 261 6.78 -10.04 16.07
C ASP A 261 7.47 -9.96 14.69
N MET A 262 7.09 -8.97 13.86
CA MET A 262 7.69 -8.72 12.55
C MET A 262 8.62 -7.49 12.54
N GLY A 263 9.62 -7.47 13.43
CA GLY A 263 10.59 -6.37 13.56
C GLY A 263 10.03 -5.18 14.34
N ASP A 264 10.50 -3.99 13.98
CA ASP A 264 10.10 -2.75 14.64
C ASP A 264 9.28 -1.88 13.70
N TRP A 265 8.48 -1.02 14.29
CA TRP A 265 7.81 0.11 13.67
C TRP A 265 8.02 1.38 14.50
N ASP A 266 7.53 2.52 14.06
CA ASP A 266 7.80 3.82 14.68
C ASP A 266 6.56 4.33 15.43
N GLU A 267 6.59 4.28 16.76
CA GLU A 267 5.52 4.81 17.62
C GLU A 267 5.51 6.35 17.57
N PRO A 268 4.39 6.99 17.15
CA PRO A 268 4.30 8.44 17.12
C PRO A 268 4.23 9.01 18.53
N ASP A 269 4.87 10.16 18.75
CA ASP A 269 4.81 10.89 20.01
C ASP A 269 3.41 11.50 20.22
N PRO A 270 2.64 11.06 21.23
CA PRO A 270 1.29 11.52 21.46
C PRO A 270 1.23 12.96 21.99
N GLU A 271 2.26 13.46 22.67
CA GLU A 271 2.32 14.83 23.16
C GLU A 271 2.57 15.80 22.00
N ALA A 272 3.50 15.48 21.12
CA ALA A 272 3.74 16.25 19.90
C ALA A 272 2.50 16.24 18.98
N LEU A 273 1.78 15.12 18.89
CA LEU A 273 0.51 15.06 18.16
C LEU A 273 -0.55 15.95 18.79
N ALA A 274 -0.66 15.96 20.11
CA ALA A 274 -1.62 16.83 20.82
C ALA A 274 -1.34 18.31 20.55
N GLU A 275 -0.08 18.73 20.62
CA GLU A 275 0.32 20.10 20.29
C GLU A 275 0.04 20.46 18.83
N ALA A 276 0.34 19.57 17.88
CA ALA A 276 0.06 19.79 16.46
C ALA A 276 -1.45 19.95 16.17
N ILE A 277 -2.30 19.13 16.83
CA ILE A 277 -3.77 19.26 16.69
C ILE A 277 -4.25 20.58 17.27
N LYS A 278 -3.79 20.99 18.47
CA LYS A 278 -4.15 22.28 19.07
C LYS A 278 -3.72 23.46 18.22
N ASP A 279 -2.50 23.40 17.67
CA ASP A 279 -1.98 24.46 16.82
C ASP A 279 -2.80 24.57 15.52
N LEU A 280 -3.13 23.44 14.90
CA LEU A 280 -4.00 23.41 13.72
C LEU A 280 -5.41 23.96 14.06
N TYR A 281 -5.99 23.56 15.19
CA TYR A 281 -7.29 24.05 15.65
C TYR A 281 -7.31 25.57 15.78
N ASN A 282 -6.30 26.14 16.42
CA ASN A 282 -6.21 27.59 16.68
C ASN A 282 -5.87 28.41 15.42
N ASN A 283 -5.19 27.79 14.44
CA ASN A 283 -4.63 28.47 13.27
C ASN A 283 -5.13 27.90 11.93
N ARG A 284 -6.32 27.27 11.90
CA ARG A 284 -6.86 26.54 10.75
C ARG A 284 -6.83 27.30 9.43
N ASP A 285 -7.18 28.59 9.42
CA ASP A 285 -7.17 29.40 8.20
C ASP A 285 -5.75 29.70 7.69
N LYS A 286 -4.81 29.92 8.61
CA LYS A 286 -3.39 30.09 8.27
C LYS A 286 -2.86 28.83 7.58
N TYR A 287 -3.08 27.68 8.20
CA TYR A 287 -2.58 26.41 7.70
C TYR A 287 -3.28 25.95 6.41
N ARG A 288 -4.59 26.25 6.26
CA ARG A 288 -5.30 26.02 5.01
C ARG A 288 -4.66 26.79 3.85
N ARG A 289 -4.35 28.07 4.04
CA ARG A 289 -3.66 28.87 3.02
C ARG A 289 -2.27 28.30 2.70
N GLN A 290 -1.50 27.93 3.71
CA GLN A 290 -0.18 27.32 3.51
C GLN A 290 -0.26 26.00 2.75
N ALA A 291 -1.16 25.10 3.15
CA ALA A 291 -1.35 23.81 2.49
C ALA A 291 -1.78 23.99 1.02
N THR A 292 -2.66 24.96 0.73
CA THR A 292 -3.03 25.30 -0.66
C THR A 292 -1.81 25.77 -1.47
N MET A 293 -0.94 26.56 -0.88
CA MET A 293 0.30 27.04 -1.54
C MET A 293 1.34 25.91 -1.71
N THR A 294 1.35 24.93 -0.83
CA THR A 294 2.26 23.77 -0.88
C THR A 294 1.78 22.70 -1.86
N ALA A 295 0.48 22.54 -2.05
CA ALA A 295 -0.13 21.50 -2.88
C ALA A 295 0.50 21.35 -4.29
N PRO A 296 0.89 22.42 -5.03
CA PRO A 296 1.56 22.29 -6.32
C PRO A 296 2.85 21.50 -6.28
N GLN A 297 3.56 21.45 -5.15
CA GLN A 297 4.82 20.72 -5.02
C GLN A 297 4.64 19.20 -5.11
N THR A 298 3.40 18.69 -4.89
CA THR A 298 3.08 17.27 -5.13
C THR A 298 3.19 16.86 -6.61
N ALA A 299 3.42 17.81 -7.53
CA ALA A 299 3.74 17.51 -8.92
C ALA A 299 5.01 16.67 -9.09
N ALA A 300 5.90 16.65 -8.10
CA ALA A 300 7.06 15.76 -8.07
C ALA A 300 6.66 14.28 -7.96
N PHE A 301 5.48 13.99 -7.43
CA PHE A 301 4.90 12.65 -7.29
C PHE A 301 3.86 12.43 -8.38
N ASN A 302 4.32 11.95 -9.53
CA ASN A 302 3.50 11.84 -10.74
C ASN A 302 3.51 10.40 -11.27
N TRP A 303 2.34 9.87 -11.60
CA TRP A 303 2.20 8.53 -12.15
C TRP A 303 2.90 8.34 -13.49
N ASP A 304 2.90 9.39 -14.36
CA ASP A 304 3.61 9.33 -15.63
C ASP A 304 5.11 9.22 -15.44
N THR A 305 5.67 9.97 -14.48
CA THR A 305 7.09 9.88 -14.13
C THR A 305 7.44 8.50 -13.56
N ALA A 306 6.59 7.96 -12.67
CA ALA A 306 6.77 6.61 -12.14
C ALA A 306 6.71 5.55 -13.25
N ALA A 307 5.76 5.67 -14.18
CA ALA A 307 5.66 4.78 -15.35
C ALA A 307 6.89 4.85 -16.23
N ASP A 308 7.38 6.07 -16.56
CA ASP A 308 8.59 6.25 -17.37
C ASP A 308 9.82 5.62 -16.72
N GLN A 309 9.99 5.79 -15.41
CA GLN A 309 11.10 5.19 -14.66
C GLN A 309 10.99 3.64 -14.66
N ILE A 310 9.79 3.10 -14.47
CA ILE A 310 9.55 1.64 -14.57
C ILE A 310 9.94 1.13 -15.96
N LEU A 311 9.50 1.80 -17.04
CA LEU A 311 9.82 1.40 -18.40
C LEU A 311 11.32 1.47 -18.70
N GLN A 312 12.03 2.45 -18.16
CA GLN A 312 13.49 2.54 -18.29
C GLN A 312 14.22 1.37 -17.62
N ILE A 313 13.69 0.90 -16.48
CA ILE A 313 14.28 -0.19 -15.70
C ILE A 313 13.93 -1.54 -16.32
N VAL A 314 12.66 -1.77 -16.59
CA VAL A 314 12.14 -3.04 -17.11
C VAL A 314 12.53 -3.27 -18.58
N LYS A 315 12.59 -2.19 -19.38
CA LYS A 315 12.92 -2.21 -20.82
C LYS A 315 12.01 -3.16 -21.60
N PRO A 316 10.69 -2.89 -21.65
CA PRO A 316 9.73 -3.74 -22.34
C PRO A 316 10.14 -3.95 -23.80
N SER A 317 9.83 -5.13 -24.35
CA SER A 317 10.20 -5.53 -25.70
C SER A 317 8.96 -5.69 -26.58
N ALA A 318 9.17 -5.74 -27.90
CA ALA A 318 8.14 -6.10 -28.89
C ALA A 318 7.83 -7.62 -28.89
N LYS A 319 8.49 -8.40 -28.04
CA LYS A 319 8.35 -9.85 -28.01
C LYS A 319 7.14 -10.26 -27.21
N GLN A 320 6.29 -11.05 -27.82
CA GLN A 320 5.24 -11.85 -27.19
C GLN A 320 5.74 -13.30 -27.05
N ILE A 321 5.31 -13.98 -26.01
CA ILE A 321 5.78 -15.31 -25.67
C ILE A 321 4.61 -16.27 -25.50
N PRO A 322 4.80 -17.58 -25.76
CA PRO A 322 3.82 -18.59 -25.38
C PRO A 322 3.59 -18.59 -23.87
N LEU A 323 2.33 -18.62 -23.48
CA LEU A 323 1.98 -18.71 -22.07
C LEU A 323 2.19 -20.14 -21.56
N ASP A 324 3.12 -20.29 -20.61
CA ASP A 324 3.42 -21.55 -19.93
C ASP A 324 3.67 -21.24 -18.44
N TRP A 325 2.63 -21.37 -17.65
CA TRP A 325 2.63 -20.93 -16.26
C TRP A 325 3.62 -21.72 -15.39
N MET A 326 4.39 -21.00 -14.57
CA MET A 326 5.32 -21.54 -13.59
C MET A 326 4.97 -21.02 -12.20
N PRO A 327 4.68 -21.88 -11.23
CA PRO A 327 4.46 -21.44 -9.85
C PRO A 327 5.73 -20.87 -9.25
N LEU A 328 5.59 -19.91 -8.32
CA LEU A 328 6.71 -19.34 -7.59
C LEU A 328 7.42 -20.38 -6.72
N GLU A 329 6.63 -21.23 -6.06
CA GLU A 329 7.14 -22.36 -5.28
C GLU A 329 7.00 -23.68 -6.06
N PRO A 330 7.94 -24.63 -5.88
CA PRO A 330 7.77 -25.97 -6.41
C PRO A 330 6.43 -26.55 -5.98
N THR A 331 5.68 -27.09 -6.93
CA THR A 331 4.41 -27.77 -6.67
C THR A 331 4.57 -29.28 -6.77
N CYS A 332 3.65 -29.99 -6.15
CA CYS A 332 3.49 -31.43 -6.33
C CYS A 332 2.00 -31.76 -6.45
N GLU A 333 1.71 -32.88 -7.09
CA GLU A 333 0.37 -33.42 -7.07
C GLU A 333 0.15 -34.26 -5.81
N ILE A 334 -0.99 -34.08 -5.18
CA ILE A 334 -1.37 -34.82 -3.99
C ILE A 334 -2.81 -35.34 -4.10
N GLN A 335 -3.07 -36.40 -3.39
CA GLN A 335 -4.42 -36.92 -3.16
C GLN A 335 -4.68 -36.99 -1.65
N VAL A 336 -5.82 -36.48 -1.18
CA VAL A 336 -6.13 -36.47 0.24
C VAL A 336 -6.99 -37.70 0.62
N SER A 337 -6.72 -38.25 1.81
CA SER A 337 -7.43 -39.43 2.34
C SER A 337 -8.81 -39.10 2.89
N ARG A 338 -9.03 -37.86 3.30
CA ARG A 338 -10.29 -37.38 3.86
C ARG A 338 -10.50 -35.92 3.50
N ARG A 339 -11.75 -35.44 3.65
CA ARG A 339 -12.08 -34.05 3.36
C ARG A 339 -11.24 -33.10 4.22
N VAL A 340 -10.58 -32.17 3.56
CA VAL A 340 -9.80 -31.07 4.18
C VAL A 340 -10.59 -29.78 4.04
N GLN A 341 -10.75 -29.08 5.14
CA GLN A 341 -11.21 -27.69 5.18
C GLN A 341 -10.40 -26.99 6.26
N ALA A 342 -9.37 -26.30 5.84
CA ALA A 342 -8.40 -25.68 6.73
C ALA A 342 -7.87 -24.37 6.15
N THR A 343 -7.23 -23.59 6.98
CA THR A 343 -6.39 -22.46 6.54
C THR A 343 -4.93 -22.87 6.69
N ILE A 344 -4.22 -23.01 5.59
CA ILE A 344 -2.81 -23.42 5.54
C ILE A 344 -2.03 -22.30 4.88
N GLY A 345 -1.01 -21.77 5.54
CA GLY A 345 -0.21 -20.65 5.02
C GLY A 345 -1.05 -19.42 4.67
N GLY A 346 -2.13 -19.15 5.41
CA GLY A 346 -3.06 -18.05 5.12
C GLY A 346 -4.11 -18.34 4.02
N HIS A 347 -4.09 -19.52 3.40
CA HIS A 347 -5.02 -19.91 2.36
C HIS A 347 -6.13 -20.82 2.90
N HIS A 348 -7.39 -20.52 2.56
CA HIS A 348 -8.51 -21.43 2.82
C HIS A 348 -8.47 -22.57 1.81
N VAL A 349 -8.21 -23.77 2.30
CA VAL A 349 -8.10 -25.00 1.51
C VAL A 349 -9.34 -25.85 1.69
N LYS A 350 -9.99 -26.25 0.58
CA LYS A 350 -11.04 -27.25 0.56
C LYS A 350 -10.65 -28.36 -0.42
N MET A 351 -10.50 -29.57 0.07
CA MET A 351 -10.14 -30.73 -0.77
C MET A 351 -11.09 -31.89 -0.46
N VAL A 352 -11.39 -32.67 -1.50
CA VAL A 352 -12.29 -33.82 -1.45
C VAL A 352 -11.47 -35.10 -1.58
N PRO A 353 -11.75 -36.16 -0.79
CA PRO A 353 -11.04 -37.42 -0.88
C PRO A 353 -11.10 -38.01 -2.29
N GLY A 354 -9.96 -38.50 -2.77
CA GLY A 354 -9.84 -39.16 -4.06
C GLY A 354 -9.62 -38.25 -5.27
N GLU A 355 -9.74 -36.92 -5.11
CA GLU A 355 -9.38 -35.96 -6.16
C GLU A 355 -7.89 -35.61 -6.10
N MET A 356 -7.31 -35.28 -7.28
CA MET A 356 -5.93 -34.83 -7.40
C MET A 356 -5.86 -33.30 -7.28
N TYR A 357 -4.89 -32.82 -6.54
CA TYR A 357 -4.64 -31.38 -6.32
C TYR A 357 -3.18 -31.04 -6.54
N THR A 358 -2.92 -29.99 -7.30
CA THR A 358 -1.59 -29.38 -7.39
C THR A 358 -1.42 -28.41 -6.24
N VAL A 359 -0.46 -28.65 -5.37
CA VAL A 359 -0.17 -27.81 -4.19
C VAL A 359 1.31 -27.48 -4.10
N VAL A 360 1.63 -26.36 -3.45
CA VAL A 360 3.01 -26.04 -3.12
C VAL A 360 3.54 -26.98 -2.02
N LEU A 361 4.84 -27.21 -1.98
CA LEU A 361 5.45 -28.25 -1.12
C LEU A 361 5.15 -28.04 0.36
N ASN A 362 5.12 -26.81 0.84
CA ASN A 362 4.81 -26.50 2.23
C ASN A 362 3.38 -26.92 2.62
N VAL A 363 2.41 -26.78 1.73
CA VAL A 363 1.02 -27.25 1.93
C VAL A 363 0.98 -28.76 1.99
N ARG A 364 1.71 -29.45 1.08
CA ARG A 364 1.86 -30.91 1.10
C ARG A 364 2.40 -31.41 2.44
N ASP A 365 3.48 -30.77 2.91
CA ASP A 365 4.15 -31.20 4.13
C ASP A 365 3.27 -30.99 5.36
N THR A 366 2.56 -29.86 5.45
CA THR A 366 1.54 -29.60 6.49
C THR A 366 0.40 -30.64 6.47
N LEU A 367 -0.09 -31.01 5.28
CA LEU A 367 -1.14 -32.01 5.14
C LEU A 367 -0.65 -33.40 5.53
N ARG A 368 0.61 -33.74 5.22
CA ARG A 368 1.26 -34.97 5.62
C ARG A 368 1.38 -35.10 7.14
N GLU A 369 1.91 -34.07 7.79
CA GLU A 369 2.07 -34.02 9.25
C GLU A 369 0.73 -34.11 9.98
N SER A 370 -0.33 -33.55 9.39
CA SER A 370 -1.70 -33.60 9.89
C SER A 370 -2.43 -34.93 9.58
N GLY A 371 -1.79 -35.85 8.85
CA GLY A 371 -2.37 -37.15 8.49
C GLY A 371 -3.51 -37.11 7.47
N TYR A 372 -3.52 -36.12 6.59
CA TYR A 372 -4.53 -35.95 5.53
C TYR A 372 -4.11 -36.50 4.16
N LEU A 373 -2.83 -36.77 3.95
CA LEU A 373 -2.35 -37.32 2.66
C LEU A 373 -2.58 -38.83 2.56
N LEU A 374 -2.97 -39.31 1.35
CA LEU A 374 -2.92 -40.72 1.00
C LEU A 374 -1.51 -41.13 0.53
N GLU A 375 -0.93 -40.41 -0.41
CA GLU A 375 0.47 -40.45 -0.86
C GLU A 375 0.74 -39.30 -1.81
N ALA A 376 2.00 -38.86 -1.94
CA ALA A 376 2.42 -37.96 -3.03
C ALA A 376 2.72 -38.85 -4.26
N VAL A 377 2.11 -38.57 -5.38
CA VAL A 377 2.38 -39.21 -6.65
C VAL A 377 3.65 -38.62 -7.27
#